data_136150c7eaeb0592e649a04b842bd8a7
#
_entry.id   136150c7eaeb0592e649a04b842bd8a7
#
_cell.length_a   1.000
_cell.length_b   1.000
_cell.length_c   1.000
_cell.angle_alpha   90.00
_cell.angle_beta   90.00
_cell.angle_gamma   90.00
#
_symmetry.space_group_name_H-M   'P 1'
#
loop_
_entity.id
_entity.type
_entity.pdbx_description
1 polymer ?
#
loop_
_entity_poly.entity_id
_entity_poly.type
_entity_poly.pdbx_seq_one_letter_code
_entity_poly.pdbx_strand_id
1 'polypeptide(L)'
;MHFKHFTRLFLLMGMIWTFSLTAWAQRREVITIGEEETTSTTNEAPVHTYYKYSLTEMIYTAEEIENAGGGAGTINSISFHYALNNQKDFSVVVFMKHVTRSNFPATTTFETLTASDVVYDGTMSVSSPGWVTIELASPFEYNGEENLLIAFDNNTGSYIGSSGSFYYTTASNTLYRYQSDITNPDPYNFNSYSASTVSSSRPN
;
A
#
# COMPACT_ATOMS: atom_id res chain seq x y z
N MET A 1 78.01 42.34 -27.92
CA MET A 1 77.07 42.70 -26.84
C MET A 1 75.74 42.02 -27.15
N HIS A 2 75.53 40.83 -26.56
CA HIS A 2 74.36 39.96 -26.94
C HIS A 2 73.37 40.00 -25.77
N PHE A 3 72.20 40.49 -26.02
CA PHE A 3 71.02 40.35 -25.14
C PHE A 3 70.29 39.06 -25.48
N LYS A 4 70.21 38.13 -24.52
CA LYS A 4 69.38 36.94 -24.59
C LYS A 4 68.00 37.20 -23.98
N HIS A 5 66.99 37.12 -24.81
CA HIS A 5 65.59 37.16 -24.36
C HIS A 5 65.19 35.79 -23.82
N PHE A 6 64.83 35.77 -22.53
CA PHE A 6 64.26 34.58 -21.89
C PHE A 6 62.72 34.65 -21.98
N THR A 7 62.15 33.83 -22.85
CA THR A 7 60.71 33.70 -22.99
C THR A 7 60.22 32.70 -21.92
N ARG A 8 59.49 33.20 -20.89
CA ARG A 8 58.81 32.31 -19.91
C ARG A 8 57.50 31.83 -20.48
N LEU A 9 57.40 30.55 -20.76
CA LEU A 9 56.18 29.85 -21.12
C LEU A 9 55.39 29.54 -19.83
N PHE A 10 54.29 30.25 -19.59
CA PHE A 10 53.34 29.91 -18.52
C PHE A 10 52.44 28.77 -19.02
N LEU A 11 52.59 27.56 -18.47
CA LEU A 11 51.72 26.41 -18.67
C LEU A 11 50.52 26.59 -17.69
N LEU A 12 49.35 27.05 -18.20
CA LEU A 12 48.11 27.06 -17.46
C LEU A 12 47.57 25.63 -17.42
N MET A 13 47.80 24.94 -16.29
CA MET A 13 47.23 23.62 -16.03
C MET A 13 45.76 23.84 -15.55
N GLY A 14 44.81 23.78 -16.50
CA GLY A 14 43.39 23.80 -16.23
C GLY A 14 42.96 22.52 -15.57
N MET A 15 42.71 22.57 -14.26
CA MET A 15 42.16 21.44 -13.49
C MET A 15 40.65 21.34 -13.79
N ILE A 16 40.29 20.45 -14.71
CA ILE A 16 38.87 20.14 -15.00
C ILE A 16 38.38 19.27 -13.83
N TRP A 17 37.60 19.87 -12.95
CA TRP A 17 36.84 19.12 -11.94
C TRP A 17 35.63 18.48 -12.62
N THR A 18 35.73 17.22 -12.94
CA THR A 18 34.56 16.41 -13.34
C THR A 18 33.75 16.11 -12.08
N PHE A 19 32.66 16.84 -11.87
CA PHE A 19 31.64 16.44 -10.91
C PHE A 19 30.95 15.19 -11.47
N SER A 20 31.31 14.03 -10.96
CA SER A 20 30.55 12.81 -11.16
C SER A 20 29.23 12.96 -10.38
N LEU A 21 28.17 13.34 -11.06
CA LEU A 21 26.81 13.19 -10.55
C LEU A 21 26.52 11.68 -10.47
N THR A 22 26.83 11.08 -9.32
CA THR A 22 26.28 9.77 -9.00
C THR A 22 24.78 9.96 -8.81
N ALA A 23 24.01 9.66 -9.86
CA ALA A 23 22.58 9.46 -9.72
C ALA A 23 22.40 8.27 -8.77
N TRP A 24 21.99 8.54 -7.55
CA TRP A 24 21.52 7.51 -6.63
C TRP A 24 20.22 6.99 -7.23
N ALA A 25 20.31 5.88 -7.96
CA ALA A 25 19.12 5.12 -8.30
C ALA A 25 18.49 4.71 -6.97
N GLN A 26 17.35 5.31 -6.64
CA GLN A 26 16.59 4.96 -5.45
C GLN A 26 16.20 3.49 -5.62
N ARG A 27 16.85 2.62 -4.86
CA ARG A 27 16.57 1.19 -4.89
C ARG A 27 15.18 1.00 -4.31
N ARG A 28 14.24 0.56 -5.14
CA ARG A 28 12.93 0.14 -4.64
C ARG A 28 13.16 -1.10 -3.78
N GLU A 29 12.86 -0.98 -2.51
CA GLU A 29 12.86 -2.09 -1.57
C GLU A 29 11.45 -2.62 -1.47
N VAL A 30 11.28 -3.93 -1.50
CA VAL A 30 9.99 -4.59 -1.29
C VAL A 30 9.98 -5.12 0.13
N ILE A 31 8.99 -4.68 0.90
CA ILE A 31 8.74 -5.12 2.27
C ILE A 31 7.52 -6.03 2.23
N THR A 32 7.67 -7.27 2.68
CA THR A 32 6.58 -8.25 2.74
C THR A 32 6.17 -8.45 4.19
N ILE A 33 4.88 -8.23 4.48
CA ILE A 33 4.31 -8.42 5.81
C ILE A 33 3.39 -9.63 5.77
N GLY A 34 3.64 -10.60 6.64
CA GLY A 34 2.93 -11.87 6.70
C GLY A 34 3.79 -13.04 6.27
N GLU A 35 3.21 -14.23 6.22
CA GLU A 35 3.88 -15.49 5.87
C GLU A 35 3.76 -15.74 4.36
N GLU A 36 4.88 -15.82 3.65
CA GLU A 36 4.91 -16.06 2.19
C GLU A 36 4.32 -17.43 1.80
N GLU A 37 4.48 -18.45 2.65
CA GLU A 37 4.04 -19.82 2.39
C GLU A 37 2.67 -20.16 3.04
N THR A 38 1.89 -19.15 3.43
CA THR A 38 0.55 -19.40 3.97
C THR A 38 -0.36 -20.04 2.93
N THR A 39 -1.19 -20.99 3.37
CA THR A 39 -2.26 -21.58 2.56
C THR A 39 -3.63 -21.03 2.92
N SER A 40 -3.72 -20.18 3.94
CA SER A 40 -4.96 -19.59 4.39
C SER A 40 -5.39 -18.47 3.44
N THR A 41 -6.67 -18.50 3.02
CA THR A 41 -7.22 -17.52 2.09
C THR A 41 -8.45 -16.84 2.67
N THR A 42 -8.66 -15.57 2.32
CA THR A 42 -9.83 -14.78 2.70
C THR A 42 -10.50 -14.18 1.47
N ASN A 43 -11.82 -13.98 1.56
CA ASN A 43 -12.60 -13.20 0.60
C ASN A 43 -13.02 -11.83 1.18
N GLU A 44 -12.52 -11.47 2.36
CA GLU A 44 -12.95 -10.32 3.13
C GLU A 44 -12.21 -9.02 2.80
N ALA A 45 -10.94 -9.16 2.38
CA ALA A 45 -10.04 -8.04 2.10
C ALA A 45 -9.01 -8.44 1.02
N PRO A 46 -8.35 -7.47 0.33
CA PRO A 46 -8.50 -6.00 0.48
C PRO A 46 -9.87 -5.49 0.03
N VAL A 47 -10.54 -6.21 -0.89
CA VAL A 47 -11.95 -6.02 -1.27
C VAL A 47 -12.75 -7.25 -0.91
N HIS A 48 -14.02 -7.08 -0.53
CA HIS A 48 -14.87 -8.24 -0.25
C HIS A 48 -15.36 -8.87 -1.55
N THR A 49 -14.73 -9.99 -1.96
CA THR A 49 -14.96 -10.59 -3.29
C THR A 49 -16.31 -11.28 -3.46
N TYR A 50 -17.08 -11.47 -2.39
CA TYR A 50 -18.41 -12.07 -2.39
C TYR A 50 -19.56 -11.06 -2.36
N TYR A 51 -19.27 -9.76 -2.22
CA TYR A 51 -20.28 -8.69 -2.23
C TYR A 51 -19.95 -7.65 -3.31
N LYS A 52 -20.99 -6.92 -3.73
CA LYS A 52 -20.88 -5.89 -4.78
C LYS A 52 -20.11 -4.68 -4.34
N TYR A 53 -20.27 -4.33 -3.07
CA TYR A 53 -19.69 -3.15 -2.43
C TYR A 53 -19.05 -3.55 -1.10
N SER A 54 -17.94 -2.95 -0.77
CA SER A 54 -17.31 -3.11 0.55
C SER A 54 -16.45 -1.92 0.89
N LEU A 55 -16.37 -1.61 2.18
CA LEU A 55 -15.36 -0.75 2.75
C LEU A 55 -14.54 -1.60 3.72
N THR A 56 -13.25 -1.64 3.53
CA THR A 56 -12.33 -2.41 4.39
C THR A 56 -11.24 -1.49 4.92
N GLU A 57 -10.86 -1.68 6.17
CA GLU A 57 -9.72 -1.04 6.80
C GLU A 57 -8.79 -2.11 7.37
N MET A 58 -7.51 -2.01 7.06
CA MET A 58 -6.47 -2.92 7.46
C MET A 58 -5.36 -2.15 8.18
N ILE A 59 -4.97 -2.62 9.37
CA ILE A 59 -3.87 -2.01 10.12
C ILE A 59 -2.64 -2.91 10.00
N TYR A 60 -1.53 -2.30 9.59
CA TYR A 60 -0.18 -2.86 9.62
C TYR A 60 0.60 -2.07 10.67
N THR A 61 1.07 -2.74 11.72
CA THR A 61 1.73 -2.04 12.81
C THR A 61 3.15 -1.60 12.42
N ALA A 62 3.63 -0.51 13.03
CA ALA A 62 5.01 -0.06 12.84
C ALA A 62 6.02 -1.17 13.19
N GLU A 63 5.72 -1.95 14.22
CA GLU A 63 6.54 -3.12 14.63
C GLU A 63 6.58 -4.20 13.53
N GLU A 64 5.45 -4.53 12.88
CA GLU A 64 5.41 -5.48 11.75
C GLU A 64 6.22 -4.97 10.56
N ILE A 65 6.10 -3.68 10.25
CA ILE A 65 6.84 -3.04 9.15
C ILE A 65 8.34 -3.07 9.45
N GLU A 66 8.76 -2.70 10.66
CA GLU A 66 10.16 -2.72 11.09
C GLU A 66 10.73 -4.15 11.09
N ASN A 67 10.00 -5.13 11.63
CA ASN A 67 10.42 -6.53 11.65
C ASN A 67 10.57 -7.13 10.24
N ALA A 68 9.81 -6.61 9.27
CA ALA A 68 9.93 -6.97 7.86
C ALA A 68 11.08 -6.23 7.14
N GLY A 69 11.83 -5.38 7.85
CA GLY A 69 12.95 -4.60 7.31
C GLY A 69 12.55 -3.23 6.77
N GLY A 70 11.29 -2.81 6.94
CA GLY A 70 10.80 -1.49 6.54
C GLY A 70 11.11 -0.40 7.57
N GLY A 71 10.82 0.84 7.21
CA GLY A 71 10.99 2.02 8.06
C GLY A 71 10.43 3.26 7.37
N ALA A 72 10.78 4.44 7.88
CA ALA A 72 10.37 5.70 7.28
C ALA A 72 10.78 5.79 5.82
N GLY A 73 9.86 6.20 4.95
CA GLY A 73 10.13 6.35 3.53
C GLY A 73 8.88 6.47 2.68
N THR A 74 9.07 6.62 1.39
CA THR A 74 7.99 6.78 0.42
C THR A 74 7.49 5.43 -0.07
N ILE A 75 6.21 5.12 0.16
CA ILE A 75 5.53 3.95 -0.40
C ILE A 75 4.97 4.35 -1.78
N ASN A 76 5.43 3.67 -2.83
CA ASN A 76 5.02 3.96 -4.21
C ASN A 76 4.01 2.93 -4.75
N SER A 77 3.95 1.75 -4.15
CA SER A 77 3.04 0.69 -4.53
C SER A 77 2.71 -0.21 -3.34
N ILE A 78 1.55 -0.85 -3.42
CA ILE A 78 1.13 -1.91 -2.50
C ILE A 78 0.75 -3.14 -3.29
N SER A 79 0.93 -4.33 -2.70
CA SER A 79 0.61 -5.58 -3.38
C SER A 79 -0.10 -6.54 -2.43
N PHE A 80 -0.99 -7.36 -3.00
CA PHE A 80 -1.70 -8.41 -2.27
C PHE A 80 -1.60 -9.73 -3.02
N HIS A 81 -1.39 -10.83 -2.29
CA HIS A 81 -1.19 -12.13 -2.92
C HIS A 81 -2.55 -12.79 -3.24
N TYR A 82 -2.90 -12.81 -4.53
CA TYR A 82 -4.14 -13.39 -5.04
C TYR A 82 -4.00 -14.91 -5.24
N ALA A 83 -5.04 -15.67 -4.88
CA ALA A 83 -5.00 -17.12 -4.81
C ALA A 83 -5.77 -17.84 -5.93
N LEU A 84 -6.66 -17.14 -6.65
CA LEU A 84 -7.57 -17.78 -7.60
C LEU A 84 -7.12 -17.62 -9.05
N ASN A 85 -7.64 -18.47 -9.91
CA ASN A 85 -7.47 -18.39 -11.37
C ASN A 85 -8.75 -17.83 -12.02
N ASN A 86 -9.21 -16.66 -11.53
CA ASN A 86 -10.39 -15.96 -12.03
C ASN A 86 -10.02 -14.54 -12.41
N GLN A 87 -10.43 -14.13 -13.61
CA GLN A 87 -10.25 -12.74 -14.03
C GLN A 87 -11.37 -11.86 -13.47
N LYS A 88 -11.00 -10.75 -12.86
CA LYS A 88 -11.91 -9.72 -12.37
C LYS A 88 -11.25 -8.37 -12.28
N ASP A 89 -12.01 -7.36 -12.68
CA ASP A 89 -11.67 -5.96 -12.46
C ASP A 89 -12.54 -5.40 -11.34
N PHE A 90 -11.89 -4.81 -10.35
CA PHE A 90 -12.53 -4.11 -9.24
C PHE A 90 -12.33 -2.60 -9.39
N SER A 91 -13.42 -1.84 -9.35
CA SER A 91 -13.34 -0.39 -9.23
C SER A 91 -13.12 -0.03 -7.77
N VAL A 92 -11.96 0.53 -7.44
CA VAL A 92 -11.54 0.77 -6.06
C VAL A 92 -11.00 2.18 -5.85
N VAL A 93 -11.28 2.72 -4.66
CA VAL A 93 -10.53 3.86 -4.12
C VAL A 93 -9.70 3.34 -2.95
N VAL A 94 -8.40 3.64 -2.93
CA VAL A 94 -7.48 3.24 -1.87
C VAL A 94 -7.04 4.46 -1.08
N PHE A 95 -7.10 4.32 0.23
CA PHE A 95 -6.69 5.34 1.19
C PHE A 95 -5.54 4.81 2.02
N MET A 96 -4.61 5.68 2.37
CA MET A 96 -3.54 5.38 3.33
C MET A 96 -3.44 6.49 4.37
N LYS A 97 -3.24 6.09 5.62
CA LYS A 97 -3.22 7.01 6.75
C LYS A 97 -2.37 6.48 7.89
N HIS A 98 -1.68 7.37 8.59
CA HIS A 98 -1.07 7.05 9.88
C HIS A 98 -2.14 6.95 10.96
N VAL A 99 -2.05 5.93 11.83
CA VAL A 99 -2.97 5.73 12.94
C VAL A 99 -2.22 5.28 14.19
N THR A 100 -2.74 5.65 15.35
CA THR A 100 -2.14 5.24 16.64
C THR A 100 -2.64 3.89 17.13
N ARG A 101 -3.84 3.45 16.66
CA ARG A 101 -4.38 2.14 17.04
C ARG A 101 -3.62 1.00 16.36
N SER A 102 -3.43 -0.11 17.05
CA SER A 102 -2.81 -1.33 16.51
C SER A 102 -3.82 -2.40 16.08
N ASN A 103 -5.08 -2.27 16.47
CA ASN A 103 -6.16 -3.19 16.14
C ASN A 103 -7.53 -2.51 16.26
N PHE A 104 -8.58 -3.23 15.86
CA PHE A 104 -9.98 -2.79 15.97
C PHE A 104 -10.63 -3.51 17.15
N PRO A 105 -11.06 -2.80 18.22
CA PRO A 105 -11.87 -3.39 19.28
C PRO A 105 -13.27 -3.77 18.76
N ALA A 106 -13.96 -4.68 19.42
CA ALA A 106 -15.28 -5.18 19.02
C ALA A 106 -16.36 -4.08 18.86
N THR A 107 -16.19 -2.95 19.57
CA THR A 107 -17.06 -1.78 19.49
C THR A 107 -16.35 -0.63 18.79
N THR A 108 -15.84 -0.86 17.61
CA THR A 108 -15.08 0.14 16.84
C THR A 108 -15.96 0.85 15.80
N THR A 109 -15.44 1.94 15.27
CA THR A 109 -15.94 2.65 14.10
C THR A 109 -14.83 2.73 13.07
N PHE A 110 -15.20 2.92 11.80
CA PHE A 110 -14.24 3.23 10.75
C PHE A 110 -13.48 4.52 11.08
N GLU A 111 -12.26 4.61 10.60
CA GLU A 111 -11.49 5.84 10.66
C GLU A 111 -12.16 6.92 9.79
N THR A 112 -12.04 8.17 10.19
CA THR A 112 -12.49 9.28 9.34
C THR A 112 -11.50 9.41 8.18
N LEU A 113 -11.94 9.05 6.99
CA LEU A 113 -11.16 9.19 5.75
C LEU A 113 -11.48 10.54 5.10
N THR A 114 -10.50 11.09 4.41
CA THR A 114 -10.60 12.37 3.69
C THR A 114 -10.02 12.26 2.28
N ALA A 115 -10.29 13.23 1.44
CA ALA A 115 -9.73 13.26 0.08
C ALA A 115 -8.20 13.33 0.07
N SER A 116 -7.56 13.83 1.14
CA SER A 116 -6.10 13.85 1.27
C SER A 116 -5.48 12.49 1.58
N ASP A 117 -6.28 11.52 2.04
CA ASP A 117 -5.83 10.18 2.33
C ASP A 117 -5.89 9.26 1.09
N VAL A 118 -6.48 9.74 -0.03
CA VAL A 118 -6.58 8.98 -1.28
C VAL A 118 -5.20 8.86 -1.93
N VAL A 119 -4.77 7.63 -2.12
CA VAL A 119 -3.49 7.31 -2.80
C VAL A 119 -3.71 6.67 -4.17
N TYR A 120 -4.89 6.13 -4.43
CA TYR A 120 -5.26 5.53 -5.71
C TYR A 120 -6.78 5.58 -5.93
N ASP A 121 -7.21 5.87 -7.14
CA ASP A 121 -8.59 5.75 -7.59
C ASP A 121 -8.58 5.15 -9.00
N GLY A 122 -9.10 3.93 -9.15
CA GLY A 122 -8.99 3.23 -10.43
C GLY A 122 -9.41 1.76 -10.38
N THR A 123 -8.82 0.98 -11.28
CA THR A 123 -9.14 -0.43 -11.45
C THR A 123 -8.03 -1.33 -10.89
N MET A 124 -8.37 -2.18 -9.94
CA MET A 124 -7.53 -3.29 -9.50
C MET A 124 -7.94 -4.54 -10.30
N SER A 125 -7.05 -5.03 -11.16
CA SER A 125 -7.29 -6.21 -12.01
C SER A 125 -6.62 -7.45 -11.41
N VAL A 126 -7.37 -8.53 -11.28
CA VAL A 126 -6.87 -9.86 -10.90
C VAL A 126 -7.13 -10.85 -12.05
N SER A 127 -6.26 -11.83 -12.27
CA SER A 127 -6.43 -12.79 -13.38
C SER A 127 -5.96 -14.20 -13.05
N SER A 128 -4.91 -14.33 -12.27
CA SER A 128 -4.27 -15.61 -11.94
C SER A 128 -3.59 -15.52 -10.58
N PRO A 129 -3.26 -16.64 -9.93
CA PRO A 129 -2.52 -16.64 -8.67
C PRO A 129 -1.22 -15.85 -8.79
N GLY A 130 -0.91 -15.06 -7.77
CA GLY A 130 0.29 -14.25 -7.68
C GLY A 130 0.06 -12.88 -7.05
N TRP A 131 1.10 -12.07 -7.02
CA TRP A 131 1.04 -10.72 -6.48
C TRP A 131 0.29 -9.77 -7.42
N VAL A 132 -0.73 -9.11 -6.89
CA VAL A 132 -1.48 -8.04 -7.55
C VAL A 132 -0.99 -6.72 -7.00
N THR A 133 -0.33 -5.94 -7.84
CA THR A 133 0.28 -4.66 -7.47
C THR A 133 -0.58 -3.50 -7.91
N ILE A 134 -0.76 -2.54 -7.00
CA ILE A 134 -1.35 -1.23 -7.25
C ILE A 134 -0.22 -0.20 -7.15
N GLU A 135 0.14 0.41 -8.27
CA GLU A 135 1.04 1.58 -8.29
C GLU A 135 0.23 2.80 -7.82
N LEU A 136 0.67 3.44 -6.76
CA LEU A 136 -0.04 4.56 -6.17
C LEU A 136 0.02 5.79 -7.09
N ALA A 137 -1.12 6.42 -7.34
CA ALA A 137 -1.18 7.67 -8.08
C ALA A 137 -0.59 8.84 -7.26
N SER A 138 -0.74 8.77 -5.94
CA SER A 138 -0.12 9.67 -4.98
C SER A 138 0.73 8.82 -4.03
N PRO A 139 2.07 8.87 -4.10
CA PRO A 139 2.94 8.17 -3.15
C PRO A 139 2.64 8.57 -1.71
N PHE A 140 2.74 7.60 -0.79
CA PHE A 140 2.49 7.83 0.62
C PHE A 140 3.80 7.95 1.40
N GLU A 141 3.98 9.05 2.13
CA GLU A 141 5.15 9.27 2.98
C GLU A 141 4.92 8.61 4.35
N TYR A 142 5.47 7.41 4.53
CA TYR A 142 5.38 6.69 5.80
C TYR A 142 6.43 7.24 6.79
N ASN A 143 6.01 7.60 8.00
CA ASN A 143 6.88 8.22 9.00
C ASN A 143 7.77 7.24 9.78
N GLY A 144 7.51 5.92 9.69
CA GLY A 144 8.28 4.88 10.39
C GLY A 144 7.97 4.74 11.88
N GLU A 145 7.02 5.48 12.42
CA GLU A 145 6.72 5.53 13.86
C GLU A 145 5.28 5.09 14.18
N GLU A 146 4.32 5.56 13.39
CA GLU A 146 2.91 5.24 13.58
C GLU A 146 2.52 3.99 12.77
N ASN A 147 1.43 3.35 13.18
CA ASN A 147 0.87 2.25 12.41
C ASN A 147 0.27 2.76 11.09
N LEU A 148 0.29 1.90 10.08
CA LEU A 148 -0.25 2.20 8.77
C LEU A 148 -1.65 1.60 8.64
N LEU A 149 -2.64 2.45 8.35
CA LEU A 149 -3.96 2.04 7.92
C LEU A 149 -4.02 2.10 6.40
N ILE A 150 -4.46 0.99 5.77
CA ILE A 150 -4.79 0.91 4.35
C ILE A 150 -6.27 0.60 4.26
N ALA A 151 -7.04 1.45 3.58
CA ALA A 151 -8.46 1.23 3.37
C ALA A 151 -8.79 1.09 1.89
N PHE A 152 -9.76 0.21 1.59
CA PHE A 152 -10.30 -0.01 0.25
C PHE A 152 -11.80 0.26 0.25
N ASP A 153 -12.23 1.15 -0.61
CA ASP A 153 -13.62 1.35 -0.98
C ASP A 153 -13.87 0.66 -2.33
N ASN A 154 -14.62 -0.44 -2.31
CA ASN A 154 -14.96 -1.23 -3.50
C ASN A 154 -16.29 -0.79 -4.07
N ASN A 155 -16.25 -0.17 -5.23
CA ASN A 155 -17.37 0.40 -5.98
C ASN A 155 -17.80 -0.45 -7.18
N THR A 156 -17.38 -1.71 -7.26
CA THR A 156 -17.48 -2.55 -8.48
C THR A 156 -18.92 -2.85 -8.89
N GLY A 157 -19.84 -2.98 -7.95
CA GLY A 157 -21.25 -3.33 -8.23
C GLY A 157 -21.46 -4.79 -8.67
N SER A 158 -20.42 -5.65 -8.58
CA SER A 158 -20.48 -7.09 -8.88
C SER A 158 -19.43 -7.86 -8.06
N TYR A 159 -19.56 -9.18 -7.96
CA TYR A 159 -18.69 -10.05 -7.15
C TYR A 159 -18.06 -11.17 -7.97
N ILE A 160 -17.00 -11.82 -7.43
CA ILE A 160 -16.40 -13.04 -8.02
C ILE A 160 -17.14 -14.28 -7.51
N GLY A 161 -17.32 -14.40 -6.18
CA GLY A 161 -17.88 -15.55 -5.51
C GLY A 161 -17.40 -15.69 -4.07
N SER A 162 -17.77 -16.79 -3.41
CA SER A 162 -17.52 -17.01 -1.98
C SER A 162 -16.17 -17.64 -1.63
N SER A 163 -15.37 -18.02 -2.63
CA SER A 163 -14.05 -18.63 -2.38
C SER A 163 -13.07 -17.62 -1.84
N GLY A 164 -12.17 -18.04 -0.95
CA GLY A 164 -11.05 -17.23 -0.49
C GLY A 164 -10.19 -16.80 -1.68
N SER A 165 -10.00 -15.49 -1.81
CA SER A 165 -9.40 -14.89 -3.00
C SER A 165 -7.99 -14.37 -2.75
N PHE A 166 -7.66 -14.01 -1.53
CA PHE A 166 -6.34 -13.49 -1.16
C PHE A 166 -5.74 -14.29 -0.01
N TYR A 167 -4.45 -14.55 -0.09
CA TYR A 167 -3.71 -15.16 1.02
C TYR A 167 -3.61 -14.19 2.18
N TYR A 168 -3.67 -14.72 3.41
CA TYR A 168 -3.53 -13.93 4.62
C TYR A 168 -2.74 -14.66 5.70
N THR A 169 -2.11 -13.87 6.57
CA THR A 169 -1.58 -14.31 7.86
C THR A 169 -2.49 -13.79 8.97
N THR A 170 -2.80 -14.64 9.96
CA THR A 170 -3.66 -14.23 11.07
C THR A 170 -3.02 -13.12 11.88
N ALA A 171 -3.66 -11.94 11.87
CA ALA A 171 -3.28 -10.79 12.66
C ALA A 171 -4.50 -10.32 13.46
N SER A 172 -4.40 -10.39 14.80
CA SER A 172 -5.55 -10.30 15.71
C SER A 172 -6.28 -8.97 15.59
N ASN A 173 -7.53 -9.01 15.09
CA ASN A 173 -8.43 -7.86 14.98
C ASN A 173 -7.85 -6.70 14.15
N THR A 174 -7.05 -6.96 13.13
CA THR A 174 -6.42 -5.94 12.29
C THR A 174 -7.17 -5.63 11.01
N LEU A 175 -8.31 -6.27 10.79
CA LEU A 175 -9.22 -6.00 9.68
C LEU A 175 -10.58 -5.56 10.23
N TYR A 176 -11.08 -4.44 9.75
CA TYR A 176 -12.46 -3.99 9.96
C TYR A 176 -13.14 -3.80 8.62
N ARG A 177 -14.36 -4.31 8.47
CA ARG A 177 -15.02 -4.32 7.17
C ARG A 177 -16.52 -4.12 7.26
N TYR A 178 -17.05 -3.50 6.21
CA TYR A 178 -18.46 -3.47 5.83
C TYR A 178 -18.61 -4.06 4.43
N GLN A 179 -19.73 -4.75 4.18
CA GLN A 179 -20.07 -5.29 2.86
C GLN A 179 -21.55 -5.21 2.59
N SER A 180 -21.92 -5.05 1.31
CA SER A 180 -23.33 -4.98 0.89
C SER A 180 -23.50 -5.32 -0.59
N ASP A 181 -24.64 -5.93 -0.92
CA ASP A 181 -25.11 -6.09 -2.30
C ASP A 181 -26.04 -4.96 -2.76
N ILE A 182 -26.41 -4.06 -1.84
CA ILE A 182 -27.46 -3.05 -2.07
C ILE A 182 -26.88 -1.64 -1.92
N THR A 183 -26.14 -1.40 -0.85
CA THR A 183 -25.68 -0.07 -0.46
C THR A 183 -24.18 0.05 -0.71
N ASN A 184 -23.80 1.00 -1.57
CA ASN A 184 -22.41 1.44 -1.68
C ASN A 184 -22.11 2.39 -0.53
N PRO A 185 -21.13 2.11 0.36
CA PRO A 185 -20.79 2.99 1.46
C PRO A 185 -20.12 4.27 0.94
N ASP A 186 -20.38 5.40 1.60
CA ASP A 186 -19.61 6.62 1.39
C ASP A 186 -18.43 6.63 2.36
N PRO A 187 -17.17 6.44 1.91
CA PRO A 187 -16.02 6.33 2.79
C PRO A 187 -15.73 7.61 3.57
N TYR A 188 -16.21 8.77 3.09
CA TYR A 188 -16.01 10.06 3.75
C TYR A 188 -17.03 10.35 4.85
N ASN A 189 -18.15 9.63 4.87
CA ASN A 189 -19.25 9.86 5.81
C ASN A 189 -19.78 8.54 6.41
N PHE A 190 -18.86 7.62 6.72
CA PHE A 190 -19.22 6.29 7.17
C PHE A 190 -19.34 6.24 8.70
N ASN A 191 -20.49 6.58 9.25
CA ASN A 191 -20.67 6.71 10.71
C ASN A 191 -21.21 5.48 11.44
N SER A 192 -21.59 4.45 10.81
CA SER A 192 -21.92 3.11 11.36
C SER A 192 -22.99 2.43 10.54
N TYR A 193 -22.65 1.34 9.93
CA TYR A 193 -23.64 0.35 9.52
C TYR A 193 -23.56 -0.83 10.48
N SER A 194 -24.73 -1.29 10.95
CA SER A 194 -24.85 -2.43 11.88
C SER A 194 -24.31 -3.76 11.37
N ALA A 195 -23.81 -3.79 10.12
CA ALA A 195 -23.24 -4.95 9.45
C ALA A 195 -21.70 -4.96 9.38
N SER A 196 -21.04 -4.04 10.06
CA SER A 196 -19.57 -4.01 10.10
C SER A 196 -19.02 -5.07 11.05
N THR A 197 -17.90 -5.69 10.69
CA THR A 197 -17.30 -6.81 11.42
C THR A 197 -15.80 -6.65 11.54
N VAL A 198 -15.28 -6.94 12.74
CA VAL A 198 -13.84 -7.09 13.00
C VAL A 198 -13.41 -8.51 12.61
N SER A 199 -12.27 -8.63 11.96
CA SER A 199 -11.68 -9.89 11.55
C SER A 199 -10.16 -9.89 11.78
N SER A 200 -9.58 -11.09 11.77
CA SER A 200 -8.13 -11.31 11.88
C SER A 200 -7.52 -11.83 10.57
N SER A 201 -8.28 -11.84 9.49
CA SER A 201 -7.89 -12.35 8.16
C SER A 201 -7.35 -11.21 7.27
N ARG A 202 -6.41 -10.43 7.80
CA ARG A 202 -5.77 -9.35 7.04
C ARG A 202 -4.83 -9.94 5.97
N PRO A 203 -4.98 -9.57 4.68
CA PRO A 203 -4.11 -10.05 3.61
C PRO A 203 -2.63 -9.72 3.81
N ASN A 204 -1.81 -10.60 3.22
CA ASN A 204 -0.36 -10.40 3.14
C ASN A 204 -0.04 -9.41 2.04
#